data_64e67271659f6dbdfd0e9d440ecaee68
#
_entry.id   64e67271659f6dbdfd0e9d440ecaee68
#
_cell.length_a   1.000
_cell.length_b   1.000
_cell.length_c   1.000
_cell.angle_alpha   90.00
_cell.angle_beta   90.00
_cell.angle_gamma   90.00
#
_symmetry.space_group_name_H-M   'P 1'
#
loop_
_entity.id
_entity.type
_entity.pdbx_description
1 polymer ?
#
loop_
_entity_poly.entity_id
_entity_poly.type
_entity_poly.pdbx_seq_one_letter_code
_entity_poly.pdbx_strand_id
1 'polypeptide(L)'
;ETNALIDANREIVERARTHVGNLAHAIKTPLSVIVNEAAAHRVDPFADKVLEQADVMRGQLAHHLERARIAARVTIVVTVTEVAPTIEALVRTMEKIHRDRGITIEVKADPRAKFRGERQDLEEMVGNLVDNACKWAASQVFVEVLVEPEAEAGAGARLRIIVDDDGRGLSETERAQVLRRGQRLDESKPGSGLGLSIVIDLAALYGGSLSLGDAPSGGLRAELQLP
;
A
#
# COMPACT_ATOMS: atom_id res chain seq x y z
N GLU A 1 -4.41 29.98 -25.80
CA GLU A 1 -3.19 30.00 -24.94
C GLU A 1 -3.32 29.07 -23.76
N THR A 2 -4.42 29.06 -23.00
CA THR A 2 -4.63 28.20 -21.83
C THR A 2 -4.58 26.70 -22.17
N ASN A 3 -5.17 26.27 -23.28
CA ASN A 3 -5.14 24.88 -23.72
C ASN A 3 -3.72 24.42 -24.13
N ALA A 4 -2.92 25.28 -24.77
CA ALA A 4 -1.54 24.97 -25.14
C ALA A 4 -0.63 24.80 -23.89
N LEU A 5 -0.89 25.57 -22.82
CA LEU A 5 -0.19 25.38 -21.54
C LEU A 5 -0.58 24.08 -20.85
N ILE A 6 -1.85 23.69 -20.91
CA ILE A 6 -2.33 22.41 -20.36
C ILE A 6 -1.72 21.24 -21.13
N ASP A 7 -1.68 21.31 -22.45
CA ASP A 7 -1.10 20.25 -23.28
C ASP A 7 0.42 20.14 -23.09
N ALA A 8 1.14 21.25 -22.99
CA ALA A 8 2.57 21.25 -22.70
C ALA A 8 2.87 20.67 -21.30
N ASN A 9 2.03 20.99 -20.30
CA ASN A 9 2.18 20.43 -18.96
C ASN A 9 1.93 18.91 -18.96
N ARG A 10 0.90 18.43 -19.68
CA ARG A 10 0.63 17.00 -19.86
C ARG A 10 1.82 16.27 -20.49
N GLU A 11 2.42 16.85 -21.53
CA GLU A 11 3.57 16.25 -22.18
C GLU A 11 4.79 16.16 -21.27
N ILE A 12 5.05 17.18 -20.45
CA ILE A 12 6.13 17.19 -19.45
C ILE A 12 5.88 16.07 -18.42
N VAL A 13 4.66 15.94 -17.93
CA VAL A 13 4.26 14.92 -16.95
C VAL A 13 4.41 13.51 -17.52
N GLU A 14 3.96 13.26 -18.76
CA GLU A 14 4.12 11.95 -19.42
C GLU A 14 5.59 11.60 -19.68
N ARG A 15 6.39 12.57 -20.07
CA ARG A 15 7.86 12.37 -20.21
C ARG A 15 8.50 12.03 -18.85
N ALA A 16 8.12 12.72 -17.78
CA ALA A 16 8.60 12.46 -16.44
C ALA A 16 8.21 11.03 -15.99
N ARG A 17 6.97 10.58 -16.23
CA ARG A 17 6.50 9.21 -15.96
C ARG A 17 7.34 8.16 -16.68
N THR A 18 7.55 8.35 -17.98
CA THR A 18 8.35 7.43 -18.80
C THR A 18 9.78 7.37 -18.30
N HIS A 19 10.36 8.51 -17.93
CA HIS A 19 11.73 8.58 -17.40
C HIS A 19 11.87 7.87 -16.06
N VAL A 20 10.92 8.07 -15.16
CA VAL A 20 10.85 7.39 -13.85
C VAL A 20 10.66 5.88 -14.03
N GLY A 21 9.78 5.44 -14.95
CA GLY A 21 9.60 4.02 -15.27
C GLY A 21 10.86 3.36 -15.82
N ASN A 22 11.57 4.04 -16.71
CA ASN A 22 12.83 3.56 -17.29
C ASN A 22 13.94 3.47 -16.23
N LEU A 23 14.03 4.46 -15.33
CA LEU A 23 14.98 4.45 -14.22
C LEU A 23 14.73 3.28 -13.28
N ALA A 24 13.44 3.01 -12.99
CA ALA A 24 13.04 1.86 -12.18
C ALA A 24 13.56 0.56 -12.75
N HIS A 25 13.32 0.36 -14.04
CA HIS A 25 13.75 -0.86 -14.73
C HIS A 25 15.28 -0.98 -14.77
N ALA A 26 15.96 0.12 -15.02
CA ALA A 26 17.42 0.18 -15.08
C ALA A 26 18.10 -0.15 -13.73
N ILE A 27 17.47 0.19 -12.59
CA ILE A 27 18.00 -0.12 -11.25
C ILE A 27 17.56 -1.52 -10.80
N LYS A 28 16.33 -1.96 -11.14
CA LYS A 28 15.81 -3.27 -10.73
C LYS A 28 16.66 -4.42 -11.30
N THR A 29 17.18 -4.28 -12.51
CA THR A 29 17.98 -5.31 -13.18
C THR A 29 19.30 -5.60 -12.43
N PRO A 30 20.21 -4.62 -12.18
CA PRO A 30 21.43 -4.88 -11.44
C PRO A 30 21.16 -5.32 -9.98
N LEU A 31 20.12 -4.80 -9.35
CA LEU A 31 19.74 -5.21 -8.00
C LEU A 31 19.29 -6.67 -7.96
N SER A 32 18.57 -7.15 -8.98
CA SER A 32 18.20 -8.56 -9.11
C SER A 32 19.42 -9.48 -9.30
N VAL A 33 20.44 -9.02 -10.02
CA VAL A 33 21.72 -9.76 -10.19
C VAL A 33 22.42 -9.89 -8.84
N ILE A 34 22.53 -8.79 -8.08
CA ILE A 34 23.15 -8.80 -6.72
C ILE A 34 22.41 -9.76 -5.80
N VAL A 35 21.08 -9.74 -5.81
CA VAL A 35 20.26 -10.65 -4.98
C VAL A 35 20.46 -12.11 -5.37
N ASN A 36 20.46 -12.43 -6.67
CA ASN A 36 20.66 -13.80 -7.15
C ASN A 36 22.06 -14.32 -6.80
N GLU A 37 23.08 -13.48 -6.93
CA GLU A 37 24.46 -13.83 -6.59
C GLU A 37 24.62 -14.04 -5.07
N ALA A 38 24.11 -13.14 -4.25
CA ALA A 38 24.11 -13.30 -2.79
C ALA A 38 23.32 -14.53 -2.35
N ALA A 39 22.17 -14.82 -2.98
CA ALA A 39 21.37 -16.00 -2.69
C ALA A 39 22.08 -17.32 -3.03
N ALA A 40 22.96 -17.32 -4.03
CA ALA A 40 23.78 -18.48 -4.37
C ALA A 40 24.88 -18.76 -3.32
N HIS A 41 25.24 -17.78 -2.51
CA HIS A 41 26.32 -17.85 -1.52
C HIS A 41 25.81 -17.80 -0.06
N ARG A 42 24.63 -18.31 0.24
CA ARG A 42 23.94 -18.26 1.54
C ARG A 42 24.71 -18.83 2.75
N VAL A 43 25.83 -19.48 2.53
CA VAL A 43 26.69 -19.99 3.62
C VAL A 43 27.55 -18.87 4.24
N ASP A 44 27.65 -17.73 3.59
CA ASP A 44 28.43 -16.58 4.04
C ASP A 44 27.50 -15.58 4.78
N PRO A 45 27.78 -15.23 6.07
CA PRO A 45 27.04 -14.19 6.79
C PRO A 45 27.02 -12.82 6.08
N PHE A 46 27.97 -12.57 5.19
CA PHE A 46 27.98 -11.37 4.33
C PHE A 46 26.86 -11.41 3.30
N ALA A 47 26.54 -12.59 2.75
CA ALA A 47 25.44 -12.75 1.80
C ALA A 47 24.10 -12.38 2.39
N ASP A 48 23.82 -12.73 3.65
CA ASP A 48 22.59 -12.35 4.34
C ASP A 48 22.46 -10.83 4.49
N LYS A 49 23.56 -10.13 4.83
CA LYS A 49 23.57 -8.66 4.89
C LYS A 49 23.34 -8.01 3.53
N VAL A 50 23.90 -8.57 2.46
CA VAL A 50 23.68 -8.08 1.09
C VAL A 50 22.24 -8.26 0.69
N LEU A 51 21.60 -9.39 0.98
CA LEU A 51 20.18 -9.65 0.72
C LEU A 51 19.28 -8.67 1.49
N GLU A 52 19.55 -8.45 2.75
CA GLU A 52 18.83 -7.49 3.58
C GLU A 52 18.90 -6.06 3.00
N GLN A 53 20.11 -5.60 2.67
CA GLN A 53 20.30 -4.26 2.07
C GLN A 53 19.66 -4.15 0.68
N ALA A 54 19.70 -5.20 -0.12
CA ALA A 54 19.04 -5.23 -1.42
C ALA A 54 17.51 -5.14 -1.29
N ASP A 55 16.92 -5.75 -0.26
CA ASP A 55 15.49 -5.62 0.02
C ASP A 55 15.11 -4.20 0.47
N VAL A 56 15.93 -3.57 1.31
CA VAL A 56 15.77 -2.17 1.69
C VAL A 56 15.84 -1.26 0.45
N MET A 57 16.83 -1.47 -0.42
CA MET A 57 16.98 -0.68 -1.65
C MET A 57 15.78 -0.87 -2.60
N ARG A 58 15.27 -2.10 -2.75
CA ARG A 58 14.05 -2.37 -3.54
C ARG A 58 12.86 -1.61 -3.00
N GLY A 59 12.67 -1.63 -1.68
CA GLY A 59 11.58 -0.91 -1.01
C GLY A 59 11.69 0.60 -1.22
N GLN A 60 12.86 1.17 -0.98
CA GLN A 60 13.10 2.61 -1.19
C GLN A 60 12.88 3.03 -2.65
N LEU A 61 13.36 2.23 -3.60
CA LEU A 61 13.16 2.49 -5.02
C LEU A 61 11.67 2.47 -5.38
N ALA A 62 10.92 1.45 -4.96
CA ALA A 62 9.48 1.36 -5.17
C ALA A 62 8.75 2.59 -4.61
N HIS A 63 9.10 3.01 -3.39
CA HIS A 63 8.53 4.20 -2.76
C HIS A 63 8.82 5.49 -3.54
N HIS A 64 10.07 5.73 -3.94
CA HIS A 64 10.43 6.93 -4.71
C HIS A 64 9.76 6.97 -6.09
N LEU A 65 9.61 5.80 -6.72
CA LEU A 65 8.92 5.67 -8.00
C LEU A 65 7.44 5.96 -7.86
N GLU A 66 6.80 5.46 -6.81
CA GLU A 66 5.38 5.72 -6.56
C GLU A 66 5.14 7.19 -6.22
N ARG A 67 5.97 7.81 -5.38
CA ARG A 67 5.89 9.26 -5.15
C ARG A 67 6.05 10.08 -6.43
N ALA A 68 6.95 9.68 -7.32
CA ALA A 68 7.10 10.36 -8.60
C ALA A 68 5.89 10.15 -9.51
N ARG A 69 5.26 8.97 -9.48
CA ARG A 69 3.98 8.70 -10.15
C ARG A 69 2.86 9.57 -9.60
N ILE A 70 2.74 9.63 -8.27
CA ILE A 70 1.73 10.45 -7.57
C ILE A 70 1.93 11.94 -7.94
N ALA A 71 3.15 12.46 -7.87
CA ALA A 71 3.46 13.85 -8.21
C ALA A 71 3.17 14.19 -9.69
N ALA A 72 3.28 13.19 -10.58
CA ALA A 72 2.99 13.34 -12.00
C ALA A 72 1.49 13.22 -12.36
N ARG A 73 0.62 12.85 -11.42
CA ARG A 73 -0.84 12.75 -11.63
C ARG A 73 -1.52 14.10 -11.45
N VAL A 74 -1.34 15.01 -12.40
CA VAL A 74 -2.01 16.33 -12.39
C VAL A 74 -3.47 16.24 -12.86
N THR A 75 -3.89 15.14 -13.47
CA THR A 75 -5.27 14.95 -13.94
C THR A 75 -5.78 13.60 -13.44
N ILE A 76 -6.64 13.64 -12.42
CA ILE A 76 -7.43 12.46 -12.03
C ILE A 76 -8.42 12.21 -13.17
N VAL A 77 -8.13 11.24 -14.02
CA VAL A 77 -9.15 10.64 -14.88
C VAL A 77 -10.12 10.00 -13.89
N VAL A 78 -11.40 10.43 -13.92
CA VAL A 78 -12.43 9.90 -13.02
C VAL A 78 -12.75 8.47 -13.43
N THR A 79 -11.84 7.56 -13.13
CA THR A 79 -12.07 6.12 -13.25
C THR A 79 -12.85 5.69 -12.01
N VAL A 80 -13.86 4.88 -12.20
CA VAL A 80 -14.64 4.28 -11.11
C VAL A 80 -14.30 2.81 -11.03
N THR A 81 -13.76 2.38 -9.90
CA THR A 81 -13.36 0.99 -9.63
C THR A 81 -14.37 0.30 -8.70
N GLU A 82 -14.81 -0.89 -9.05
CA GLU A 82 -15.61 -1.74 -8.16
C GLU A 82 -14.73 -2.31 -7.07
N VAL A 83 -15.09 -2.04 -5.80
CA VAL A 83 -14.22 -2.33 -4.65
C VAL A 83 -14.28 -3.81 -4.28
N ALA A 84 -15.48 -4.39 -4.12
CA ALA A 84 -15.65 -5.75 -3.63
C ALA A 84 -14.89 -6.78 -4.47
N PRO A 85 -15.05 -6.87 -5.82
CA PRO A 85 -14.33 -7.86 -6.62
C PRO A 85 -12.81 -7.63 -6.65
N THR A 86 -12.38 -6.38 -6.51
CA THR A 86 -10.94 -6.03 -6.44
C THR A 86 -10.32 -6.56 -5.15
N ILE A 87 -10.96 -6.32 -4.00
CA ILE A 87 -10.48 -6.79 -2.70
C ILE A 87 -10.52 -8.31 -2.60
N GLU A 88 -11.57 -8.97 -3.07
CA GLU A 88 -11.64 -10.43 -3.08
C GLU A 88 -10.52 -11.07 -3.91
N ALA A 89 -10.18 -10.50 -5.07
CA ALA A 89 -9.07 -10.98 -5.89
C ALA A 89 -7.72 -10.79 -5.19
N LEU A 90 -7.53 -9.65 -4.52
CA LEU A 90 -6.35 -9.34 -3.75
C LEU A 90 -6.19 -10.31 -2.56
N VAL A 91 -7.25 -10.54 -1.79
CA VAL A 91 -7.24 -11.43 -0.63
C VAL A 91 -6.87 -12.85 -1.03
N ARG A 92 -7.45 -13.40 -2.12
CA ARG A 92 -7.03 -14.71 -2.64
C ARG A 92 -5.53 -14.80 -2.96
N THR A 93 -4.92 -13.68 -3.34
CA THR A 93 -3.48 -13.60 -3.58
C THR A 93 -2.70 -13.59 -2.28
N MET A 94 -3.15 -12.79 -1.29
CA MET A 94 -2.53 -12.70 0.03
C MET A 94 -2.60 -14.00 0.82
N GLU A 95 -3.70 -14.75 0.73
CA GLU A 95 -3.84 -16.10 1.31
C GLU A 95 -2.78 -17.08 0.76
N LYS A 96 -2.44 -16.98 -0.54
CA LYS A 96 -1.38 -17.80 -1.14
C LYS A 96 0.00 -17.38 -0.66
N ILE A 97 0.26 -16.07 -0.56
CA ILE A 97 1.55 -15.52 -0.11
C ILE A 97 1.83 -15.89 1.35
N HIS A 98 0.79 -15.80 2.20
CA HIS A 98 0.91 -16.03 3.65
C HIS A 98 0.46 -17.43 4.08
N ARG A 99 0.34 -18.38 3.13
CA ARG A 99 -0.16 -19.74 3.40
C ARG A 99 0.58 -20.47 4.52
N ASP A 100 1.90 -20.31 4.54
CA ASP A 100 2.76 -20.99 5.54
C ASP A 100 2.53 -20.48 6.98
N ARG A 101 1.89 -19.33 7.13
CA ARG A 101 1.54 -18.75 8.42
C ARG A 101 0.20 -19.23 8.98
N GLY A 102 -0.60 -19.90 8.16
CA GLY A 102 -1.93 -20.38 8.57
C GLY A 102 -2.91 -19.24 8.90
N ILE A 103 -2.73 -18.05 8.34
CA ILE A 103 -3.60 -16.89 8.56
C ILE A 103 -4.89 -17.06 7.74
N THR A 104 -6.03 -16.87 8.40
CA THR A 104 -7.34 -16.81 7.75
C THR A 104 -7.69 -15.34 7.48
N ILE A 105 -8.13 -15.02 6.27
CA ILE A 105 -8.57 -13.67 5.91
C ILE A 105 -10.07 -13.71 5.62
N GLU A 106 -10.86 -13.03 6.44
CA GLU A 106 -12.30 -12.89 6.24
C GLU A 106 -12.62 -11.54 5.61
N VAL A 107 -13.48 -11.54 4.57
CA VAL A 107 -13.87 -10.32 3.84
C VAL A 107 -15.36 -10.11 3.93
N LYS A 108 -15.75 -8.91 4.34
CA LYS A 108 -17.13 -8.44 4.30
C LYS A 108 -17.18 -7.12 3.54
N ALA A 109 -17.68 -7.14 2.32
CA ALA A 109 -17.70 -5.96 1.46
C ALA A 109 -19.12 -5.62 1.01
N ASP A 110 -19.48 -4.32 1.09
CA ASP A 110 -20.71 -3.82 0.43
C ASP A 110 -20.54 -3.95 -1.08
N PRO A 111 -21.42 -4.71 -1.77
CA PRO A 111 -21.29 -4.94 -3.21
C PRO A 111 -21.49 -3.65 -4.04
N ARG A 112 -22.03 -2.60 -3.43
CA ARG A 112 -22.25 -1.29 -4.08
C ARG A 112 -21.04 -0.37 -3.93
N ALA A 113 -20.03 -0.77 -3.15
CA ALA A 113 -18.85 0.04 -2.89
C ALA A 113 -18.08 0.34 -4.18
N LYS A 114 -17.86 1.61 -4.45
CA LYS A 114 -17.11 2.11 -5.60
C LYS A 114 -16.04 3.08 -5.14
N PHE A 115 -14.87 2.96 -5.73
CA PHE A 115 -13.76 3.87 -5.54
C PHE A 115 -13.61 4.78 -6.75
N ARG A 116 -13.55 6.09 -6.52
CA ARG A 116 -13.32 7.09 -7.58
C ARG A 116 -11.82 7.24 -7.83
N GLY A 117 -11.22 6.22 -8.42
CA GLY A 117 -9.80 6.15 -8.67
C GLY A 117 -9.39 4.90 -9.42
N GLU A 118 -8.11 4.79 -9.68
CA GLU A 118 -7.57 3.68 -10.44
C GLU A 118 -7.54 2.39 -9.61
N ARG A 119 -7.86 1.28 -10.26
CA ARG A 119 -7.85 -0.03 -9.65
C ARG A 119 -6.49 -0.38 -9.04
N GLN A 120 -5.40 -0.04 -9.72
CA GLN A 120 -4.05 -0.31 -9.26
C GLN A 120 -3.75 0.40 -7.92
N ASP A 121 -4.23 1.64 -7.74
CA ASP A 121 -4.02 2.39 -6.51
C ASP A 121 -4.82 1.79 -5.34
N LEU A 122 -6.05 1.34 -5.62
CA LEU A 122 -6.84 0.62 -4.63
C LEU A 122 -6.16 -0.69 -4.23
N GLU A 123 -5.68 -1.47 -5.21
CA GLU A 123 -4.93 -2.72 -4.97
C GLU A 123 -3.65 -2.46 -4.16
N GLU A 124 -2.95 -1.36 -4.42
CA GLU A 124 -1.74 -1.00 -3.69
C GLU A 124 -2.02 -0.55 -2.26
N MET A 125 -3.03 0.31 -2.04
CA MET A 125 -3.43 0.73 -0.69
C MET A 125 -3.89 -0.47 0.15
N VAL A 126 -4.86 -1.23 -0.34
CA VAL A 126 -5.42 -2.35 0.41
C VAL A 126 -4.42 -3.48 0.54
N GLY A 127 -3.62 -3.74 -0.50
CA GLY A 127 -2.56 -4.74 -0.48
C GLY A 127 -1.54 -4.51 0.62
N ASN A 128 -1.07 -3.26 0.77
CA ASN A 128 -0.15 -2.90 1.86
C ASN A 128 -0.78 -3.07 3.25
N LEU A 129 -2.07 -2.74 3.42
CA LEU A 129 -2.76 -2.91 4.69
C LEU A 129 -2.94 -4.39 5.04
N VAL A 130 -3.42 -5.21 4.09
CA VAL A 130 -3.65 -6.65 4.31
C VAL A 130 -2.34 -7.41 4.49
N ASP A 131 -1.29 -7.10 3.71
CA ASP A 131 0.04 -7.69 3.87
C ASP A 131 0.62 -7.37 5.26
N ASN A 132 0.45 -6.12 5.70
CA ASN A 132 0.84 -5.70 7.04
C ASN A 132 0.05 -6.47 8.11
N ALA A 133 -1.26 -6.54 8.01
CA ALA A 133 -2.10 -7.29 8.93
C ALA A 133 -1.69 -8.78 8.97
N CYS A 134 -1.49 -9.43 7.81
CA CYS A 134 -1.02 -10.81 7.74
C CYS A 134 0.35 -11.02 8.38
N LYS A 135 1.25 -10.06 8.35
CA LYS A 135 2.58 -10.14 9.00
C LYS A 135 2.50 -10.10 10.52
N TRP A 136 1.52 -9.41 11.07
CA TRP A 136 1.41 -9.18 12.51
C TRP A 136 0.33 -9.99 13.19
N ALA A 137 -0.68 -10.47 12.44
CA ALA A 137 -1.74 -11.33 12.96
C ALA A 137 -1.19 -12.56 13.67
N ALA A 138 -1.89 -13.02 14.68
CA ALA A 138 -1.69 -14.32 15.32
C ALA A 138 -2.32 -15.44 14.48
N SER A 139 -3.56 -15.26 14.02
CA SER A 139 -4.33 -16.26 13.28
C SER A 139 -5.33 -15.70 12.28
N GLN A 140 -5.83 -14.48 12.47
CA GLN A 140 -6.97 -13.95 11.70
C GLN A 140 -6.79 -12.50 11.29
N VAL A 141 -7.21 -12.21 10.07
CA VAL A 141 -7.35 -10.85 9.52
C VAL A 141 -8.79 -10.68 9.04
N PHE A 142 -9.39 -9.56 9.38
CA PHE A 142 -10.73 -9.18 8.95
C PHE A 142 -10.68 -7.93 8.08
N VAL A 143 -11.29 -7.97 6.91
CA VAL A 143 -11.38 -6.84 5.97
C VAL A 143 -12.85 -6.47 5.81
N GLU A 144 -13.23 -5.27 6.24
CA GLU A 144 -14.59 -4.76 6.09
C GLU A 144 -14.61 -3.55 5.15
N VAL A 145 -15.55 -3.54 4.20
CA VAL A 145 -15.78 -2.44 3.27
C VAL A 145 -17.17 -1.89 3.49
N LEU A 146 -17.25 -0.62 3.82
CA LEU A 146 -18.49 0.10 4.11
C LEU A 146 -18.64 1.30 3.20
N VAL A 147 -19.87 1.60 2.80
CA VAL A 147 -20.25 2.84 2.15
C VAL A 147 -21.06 3.65 3.14
N GLU A 148 -20.48 4.73 3.63
CA GLU A 148 -21.19 5.62 4.54
C GLU A 148 -21.94 6.69 3.74
N PRO A 149 -23.26 6.84 3.99
CA PRO A 149 -24.01 7.95 3.43
C PRO A 149 -23.44 9.25 4.00
N GLU A 150 -23.52 10.28 3.19
CA GLU A 150 -23.04 11.60 3.54
C GLU A 150 -23.74 12.19 4.78
N ALA A 151 -22.95 12.80 5.68
CA ALA A 151 -23.46 13.53 6.82
C ALA A 151 -24.02 14.93 6.44
N GLU A 152 -23.59 15.49 5.30
CA GLU A 152 -24.03 16.81 4.80
C GLU A 152 -24.38 16.72 3.32
N ALA A 153 -25.50 17.36 2.91
CA ALA A 153 -25.99 17.33 1.52
C ALA A 153 -24.97 18.00 0.56
N GLY A 154 -24.30 17.19 -0.27
CA GLY A 154 -23.42 17.64 -1.35
C GLY A 154 -22.00 17.06 -1.38
N ALA A 155 -21.49 16.30 -0.37
CA ALA A 155 -20.11 15.81 -0.35
C ALA A 155 -19.90 14.40 -0.97
N GLY A 156 -20.94 13.62 -1.21
CA GLY A 156 -20.85 12.25 -1.79
C GLY A 156 -20.62 11.16 -0.75
N ALA A 157 -21.00 9.91 -1.05
CA ALA A 157 -20.81 8.77 -0.15
C ALA A 157 -19.33 8.53 0.11
N ARG A 158 -18.94 8.27 1.36
CA ARG A 158 -17.57 7.94 1.76
C ARG A 158 -17.35 6.44 1.75
N LEU A 159 -16.24 6.02 1.18
CA LEU A 159 -15.78 4.64 1.23
C LEU A 159 -14.88 4.46 2.45
N ARG A 160 -15.22 3.51 3.32
CA ARG A 160 -14.38 3.06 4.44
C ARG A 160 -13.92 1.64 4.20
N ILE A 161 -12.63 1.42 4.28
CA ILE A 161 -12.01 0.09 4.25
C ILE A 161 -11.28 -0.11 5.57
N ILE A 162 -11.70 -1.10 6.33
CA ILE A 162 -11.16 -1.43 7.63
C ILE A 162 -10.42 -2.75 7.51
N VAL A 163 -9.19 -2.79 8.00
CA VAL A 163 -8.38 -4.01 8.08
C VAL A 163 -7.99 -4.20 9.55
N ASP A 164 -8.51 -5.26 10.16
CA ASP A 164 -8.27 -5.63 11.55
C ASP A 164 -7.41 -6.89 11.60
N ASP A 165 -6.42 -6.94 12.47
CA ASP A 165 -5.69 -8.15 12.83
C ASP A 165 -5.93 -8.56 14.28
N ASP A 166 -5.59 -9.80 14.63
CA ASP A 166 -5.63 -10.36 15.98
C ASP A 166 -4.24 -10.45 16.63
N GLY A 167 -3.30 -9.60 16.19
CA GLY A 167 -1.94 -9.57 16.70
C GLY A 167 -1.80 -8.84 18.04
N ARG A 168 -0.58 -8.39 18.34
CA ARG A 168 -0.29 -7.70 19.61
C ARG A 168 -0.87 -6.28 19.71
N GLY A 169 -1.35 -5.72 18.58
CA GLY A 169 -1.71 -4.32 18.50
C GLY A 169 -0.52 -3.37 18.62
N LEU A 170 -0.81 -2.08 18.66
CA LEU A 170 0.18 -1.02 18.87
C LEU A 170 -0.34 -0.04 19.93
N SER A 171 0.56 0.39 20.82
CA SER A 171 0.26 1.51 21.73
C SER A 171 0.07 2.80 20.95
N GLU A 172 -0.55 3.81 21.56
CA GLU A 172 -0.78 5.12 20.94
C GLU A 172 0.53 5.77 20.46
N THR A 173 1.59 5.65 21.24
CA THR A 173 2.93 6.16 20.88
C THR A 173 3.52 5.42 19.68
N GLU A 174 3.39 4.09 19.63
CA GLU A 174 3.83 3.28 18.49
C GLU A 174 3.03 3.61 17.22
N ARG A 175 1.70 3.79 17.32
CA ARG A 175 0.85 4.22 16.20
C ARG A 175 1.30 5.55 15.63
N ALA A 176 1.53 6.54 16.50
CA ALA A 176 2.04 7.85 16.07
C ALA A 176 3.42 7.75 15.41
N GLN A 177 4.25 6.79 15.82
CA GLN A 177 5.56 6.56 15.27
C GLN A 177 5.50 5.91 13.88
N VAL A 178 4.69 4.85 13.68
CA VAL A 178 4.58 4.15 12.39
C VAL A 178 3.87 4.97 11.32
N LEU A 179 3.02 5.93 11.72
CA LEU A 179 2.43 6.90 10.81
C LEU A 179 3.44 7.97 10.36
N ARG A 180 4.55 8.13 11.08
CA ARG A 180 5.66 8.98 10.61
C ARG A 180 6.46 8.20 9.56
N ARG A 181 6.75 8.87 8.45
CA ARG A 181 7.36 8.25 7.26
C ARG A 181 8.59 7.39 7.56
N GLY A 182 8.57 6.15 7.11
CA GLY A 182 9.74 5.26 7.04
C GLY A 182 10.24 4.73 8.38
N GLN A 183 9.46 4.81 9.46
CA GLN A 183 9.86 4.25 10.74
C GLN A 183 9.34 2.81 10.90
N ARG A 184 10.23 1.91 11.28
CA ARG A 184 9.92 0.52 11.65
C ARG A 184 10.05 0.37 13.16
N LEU A 185 9.08 -0.29 13.78
CA LEU A 185 9.13 -0.63 15.21
C LEU A 185 9.91 -1.92 15.47
N ASP A 186 9.95 -2.80 14.49
CA ASP A 186 10.61 -4.11 14.62
C ASP A 186 11.36 -4.43 13.30
N GLU A 187 12.68 -4.49 13.39
CA GLU A 187 13.58 -4.82 12.28
C GLU A 187 13.73 -6.33 12.08
N SER A 188 13.24 -7.16 13.01
CA SER A 188 13.33 -8.62 12.93
C SER A 188 12.39 -9.25 11.91
N LYS A 189 11.30 -8.55 11.53
CA LYS A 189 10.37 -9.04 10.53
C LYS A 189 10.70 -8.49 9.13
N PRO A 190 10.54 -9.31 8.06
CA PRO A 190 10.85 -8.87 6.70
C PRO A 190 9.90 -7.76 6.24
N GLY A 191 10.45 -6.72 5.60
CA GLY A 191 9.69 -5.63 5.03
C GLY A 191 10.47 -4.31 4.99
N SER A 192 10.15 -3.43 4.04
CA SER A 192 10.81 -2.13 3.85
C SER A 192 10.40 -1.05 4.87
N GLY A 193 9.31 -1.26 5.63
CA GLY A 193 8.68 -0.25 6.49
C GLY A 193 7.95 0.87 5.71
N LEU A 194 7.80 0.72 4.40
CA LEU A 194 7.24 1.76 3.52
C LEU A 194 5.75 1.57 3.22
N GLY A 195 5.17 0.40 3.55
CA GLY A 195 3.78 0.07 3.18
C GLY A 195 2.77 1.11 3.68
N LEU A 196 2.82 1.46 4.97
CA LEU A 196 1.90 2.46 5.52
C LEU A 196 2.12 3.86 4.93
N SER A 197 3.37 4.25 4.65
CA SER A 197 3.65 5.55 4.02
C SER A 197 3.10 5.64 2.59
N ILE A 198 3.14 4.54 1.84
CA ILE A 198 2.52 4.44 0.51
C ILE A 198 1.00 4.62 0.63
N VAL A 199 0.36 3.94 1.59
CA VAL A 199 -1.09 4.10 1.82
C VAL A 199 -1.45 5.54 2.17
N ILE A 200 -0.69 6.19 3.04
CA ILE A 200 -0.91 7.58 3.44
C ILE A 200 -0.78 8.52 2.23
N ASP A 201 0.30 8.38 1.45
CA ASP A 201 0.56 9.23 0.29
C ASP A 201 -0.53 9.04 -0.80
N LEU A 202 -0.96 7.79 -1.08
CA LEU A 202 -2.05 7.49 -2.02
C LEU A 202 -3.41 7.96 -1.49
N ALA A 203 -3.73 7.70 -0.23
CA ALA A 203 -4.99 8.18 0.35
C ALA A 203 -5.10 9.71 0.25
N ALA A 204 -4.02 10.43 0.60
CA ALA A 204 -3.99 11.90 0.50
C ALA A 204 -4.16 12.41 -0.94
N LEU A 205 -3.62 11.68 -1.94
CA LEU A 205 -3.82 12.00 -3.37
C LEU A 205 -5.31 12.03 -3.75
N TYR A 206 -6.08 11.10 -3.19
CA TYR A 206 -7.52 11.01 -3.43
C TYR A 206 -8.36 11.82 -2.44
N GLY A 207 -7.74 12.64 -1.56
CA GLY A 207 -8.44 13.42 -0.54
C GLY A 207 -8.96 12.60 0.63
N GLY A 208 -8.43 11.39 0.78
CA GLY A 208 -8.73 10.47 1.87
C GLY A 208 -7.72 10.53 3.01
N SER A 209 -7.84 9.59 3.94
CA SER A 209 -6.96 9.49 5.11
C SER A 209 -6.82 8.05 5.60
N LEU A 210 -5.73 7.79 6.32
CA LEU A 210 -5.49 6.55 7.06
C LEU A 210 -5.43 6.84 8.56
N SER A 211 -6.15 6.07 9.36
CA SER A 211 -6.06 6.08 10.82
C SER A 211 -5.76 4.69 11.37
N LEU A 212 -5.11 4.65 12.54
CA LEU A 212 -4.80 3.42 13.25
C LEU A 212 -5.49 3.43 14.63
N GLY A 213 -6.07 2.29 14.99
CA GLY A 213 -6.80 2.10 16.25
C GLY A 213 -6.64 0.69 16.81
N ASP A 214 -7.38 0.38 17.86
CA ASP A 214 -7.44 -0.98 18.40
C ASP A 214 -8.49 -1.80 17.63
N ALA A 215 -8.10 -3.00 17.21
CA ALA A 215 -9.05 -3.95 16.64
C ALA A 215 -9.93 -4.57 17.74
N PRO A 216 -11.18 -4.92 17.46
CA PRO A 216 -12.04 -5.62 18.41
C PRO A 216 -11.48 -6.96 18.89
N SER A 217 -10.65 -7.59 18.05
CA SER A 217 -9.91 -8.82 18.32
C SER A 217 -8.67 -8.64 19.19
N GLY A 218 -8.32 -7.39 19.57
CA GLY A 218 -7.17 -7.05 20.41
C GLY A 218 -5.90 -6.66 19.65
N GLY A 219 -5.89 -6.79 18.33
CA GLY A 219 -4.77 -6.39 17.46
C GLY A 219 -4.87 -4.93 16.96
N LEU A 220 -4.32 -4.68 15.78
CA LEU A 220 -4.33 -3.37 15.15
C LEU A 220 -5.51 -3.23 14.18
N ARG A 221 -6.20 -2.12 14.26
CA ARG A 221 -7.14 -1.64 13.25
C ARG A 221 -6.46 -0.61 12.37
N ALA A 222 -6.48 -0.82 11.06
CA ALA A 222 -6.14 0.17 10.05
C ALA A 222 -7.42 0.57 9.30
N GLU A 223 -7.77 1.85 9.35
CA GLU A 223 -8.97 2.39 8.72
C GLU A 223 -8.59 3.38 7.64
N LEU A 224 -8.88 3.03 6.39
CA LEU A 224 -8.71 3.85 5.20
C LEU A 224 -10.04 4.49 4.83
N GLN A 225 -10.08 5.81 4.79
CA GLN A 225 -11.24 6.61 4.36
C GLN A 225 -10.93 7.27 3.02
N LEU A 226 -11.85 7.11 2.05
CA LEU A 226 -11.74 7.67 0.70
C LEU A 226 -13.06 8.37 0.33
N PRO A 227 -13.03 9.44 -0.51
CA PRO A 227 -14.24 10.13 -0.98
C PRO A 227 -15.03 9.33 -2.01
#